data_d6ef8816ebd41c156087559911e994c2
#
_entry.id   d6ef8816ebd41c156087559911e994c2
#
_cell.length_a   1.000
_cell.length_b   1.000
_cell.length_c   1.000
_cell.angle_alpha   90.00
_cell.angle_beta   90.00
_cell.angle_gamma   90.00
#
_symmetry.space_group_name_H-M   'P 1'
#
loop_
_entity.id
_entity.type
_entity.pdbx_description
1 polymer ?
#
loop_
_entity_poly.entity_id
_entity_poly.type
_entity_poly.pdbx_seq_one_letter_code
_entity_poly.pdbx_strand_id
1 'polypeptide(L)'
;MHTIPTENGRTLEVLTLGSLSKEAVIFHHGTPGSYKSGAGMHLYVESQGAFVISYSRAGYGDSSRNKGRTVIDNVKDVQAILNHFGIEKFVSIGQSGGGPHCLADATLPQNQAAICVAGLGEFGDDDLNFFEGRGEENLVEFGAALAGEIAMEEWMNEHSAPLANVTGTQIIEVLGGLLGAADKEALDAETAEYMAAGVRHALAVSYYGWVDDDLAFAKPWGFDLGAINKPVELWQGGDDSMVPHSHGKWLHSKIAKSKLFLIPGEGHLSLGKNKRAEIISHALDYLN
;
A
#
# COMPACT_ATOMS: atom_id res chain seq x y z
N MET A 1 -18.16 -0.28 -8.99
CA MET A 1 -18.05 -0.09 -7.53
C MET A 1 -18.92 -1.09 -6.81
N HIS A 2 -18.40 -1.72 -5.75
CA HIS A 2 -19.08 -2.75 -4.97
C HIS A 2 -18.94 -2.45 -3.48
N THR A 3 -19.93 -2.86 -2.69
CA THR A 3 -19.86 -2.91 -1.23
C THR A 3 -19.91 -4.37 -0.83
N ILE A 4 -18.81 -4.90 -0.29
CA ILE A 4 -18.65 -6.32 0.00
C ILE A 4 -18.76 -6.54 1.51
N PRO A 5 -19.68 -7.38 2.00
CA PRO A 5 -19.75 -7.73 3.40
C PRO A 5 -18.60 -8.66 3.79
N THR A 6 -18.07 -8.46 5.00
CA THR A 6 -17.11 -9.36 5.64
C THR A 6 -17.79 -10.23 6.70
N GLU A 7 -17.13 -11.31 7.14
CA GLU A 7 -17.70 -12.27 8.09
C GLU A 7 -18.15 -11.67 9.42
N ASN A 8 -17.52 -10.54 9.86
CA ASN A 8 -17.86 -9.86 11.12
C ASN A 8 -18.81 -8.67 10.96
N GLY A 9 -19.57 -8.64 9.86
CA GLY A 9 -20.60 -7.63 9.63
C GLY A 9 -20.05 -6.25 9.23
N ARG A 10 -18.74 -6.12 8.97
CA ARG A 10 -18.15 -4.95 8.33
C ARG A 10 -18.43 -4.98 6.82
N THR A 11 -18.22 -3.86 6.15
CA THR A 11 -18.30 -3.74 4.71
C THR A 11 -16.99 -3.17 4.15
N LEU A 12 -16.66 -3.56 2.92
CA LEU A 12 -15.51 -3.05 2.16
C LEU A 12 -15.99 -2.36 0.90
N GLU A 13 -15.41 -1.23 0.61
CA GLU A 13 -15.57 -0.50 -0.62
C GLU A 13 -14.54 -1.00 -1.65
N VAL A 14 -15.02 -1.51 -2.78
CA VAL A 14 -14.19 -2.20 -3.78
C VAL A 14 -14.47 -1.66 -5.18
N LEU A 15 -13.41 -1.32 -5.90
CA LEU A 15 -13.41 -1.01 -7.33
C LEU A 15 -12.98 -2.24 -8.13
N THR A 16 -13.67 -2.53 -9.21
CA THR A 16 -13.20 -3.48 -10.22
C THR A 16 -13.10 -2.81 -11.58
N LEU A 17 -12.08 -3.17 -12.38
CA LEU A 17 -11.90 -2.78 -13.77
C LEU A 17 -11.66 -4.02 -14.63
N GLY A 18 -12.01 -3.92 -15.91
CA GLY A 18 -11.91 -5.04 -16.84
C GLY A 18 -13.08 -6.04 -16.72
N SER A 19 -13.00 -7.10 -17.52
CA SER A 19 -13.99 -8.18 -17.50
C SER A 19 -13.77 -9.11 -16.33
N LEU A 20 -14.85 -9.51 -15.64
CA LEU A 20 -14.77 -10.46 -14.54
C LEU A 20 -14.05 -11.75 -14.98
N SER A 21 -13.05 -12.14 -14.22
CA SER A 21 -12.23 -13.33 -14.43
C SER A 21 -12.05 -14.07 -13.11
N LYS A 22 -11.63 -15.33 -13.19
CA LYS A 22 -11.19 -16.13 -12.03
C LYS A 22 -9.76 -15.78 -11.59
N GLU A 23 -9.06 -14.99 -12.36
CA GLU A 23 -7.71 -14.49 -12.12
C GLU A 23 -7.75 -12.97 -12.02
N ALA A 24 -7.05 -12.40 -11.04
CA ALA A 24 -7.08 -10.96 -10.79
C ALA A 24 -5.71 -10.41 -10.36
N VAL A 25 -5.52 -9.11 -10.58
CA VAL A 25 -4.51 -8.32 -9.90
C VAL A 25 -5.19 -7.51 -8.81
N ILE A 26 -4.77 -7.71 -7.56
CA ILE A 26 -5.31 -6.99 -6.38
C ILE A 26 -4.31 -5.93 -5.95
N PHE A 27 -4.81 -4.70 -5.76
CA PHE A 27 -4.00 -3.56 -5.35
C PHE A 27 -4.24 -3.16 -3.89
N HIS A 28 -3.14 -2.96 -3.14
CA HIS A 28 -3.13 -2.38 -1.81
C HIS A 28 -2.55 -0.96 -1.88
N HIS A 29 -3.39 0.02 -1.57
CA HIS A 29 -2.98 1.43 -1.56
C HIS A 29 -1.98 1.74 -0.45
N GLY A 30 -1.22 2.83 -0.59
CA GLY A 30 -0.34 3.39 0.44
C GLY A 30 -1.12 3.95 1.64
N THR A 31 -0.39 4.51 2.60
CA THR A 31 -0.96 5.14 3.81
C THR A 31 -0.60 6.63 3.82
N PRO A 32 -1.60 7.54 3.90
CA PRO A 32 -3.02 7.28 3.68
C PRO A 32 -3.37 7.06 2.21
N GLY A 33 -4.46 6.32 1.96
CA GLY A 33 -4.92 6.07 0.59
C GLY A 33 -6.29 5.40 0.53
N SER A 34 -6.74 5.13 -0.68
CA SER A 34 -8.02 4.48 -0.96
C SER A 34 -7.95 3.70 -2.28
N TYR A 35 -9.03 3.06 -2.68
CA TYR A 35 -9.11 2.41 -4.00
C TYR A 35 -8.81 3.35 -5.17
N LYS A 36 -8.90 4.67 -4.98
CA LYS A 36 -8.57 5.68 -6.00
C LYS A 36 -7.06 5.90 -6.15
N SER A 37 -6.28 5.56 -5.13
CA SER A 37 -4.83 5.67 -5.19
C SER A 37 -4.27 4.68 -6.22
N GLY A 38 -3.32 5.08 -7.01
CA GLY A 38 -2.72 4.21 -8.01
C GLY A 38 -3.56 4.01 -9.29
N ALA A 39 -4.55 4.88 -9.57
CA ALA A 39 -5.42 4.79 -10.74
C ALA A 39 -4.64 4.59 -12.05
N GLY A 40 -3.48 5.22 -12.23
CA GLY A 40 -2.63 5.03 -13.39
C GLY A 40 -2.10 3.59 -13.54
N MET A 41 -1.84 2.88 -12.42
CA MET A 41 -1.49 1.46 -12.43
C MET A 41 -2.71 0.59 -12.77
N HIS A 42 -3.85 0.87 -12.16
CA HIS A 42 -5.09 0.11 -12.36
C HIS A 42 -5.53 0.13 -13.83
N LEU A 43 -5.58 1.32 -14.44
CA LEU A 43 -5.92 1.51 -15.85
C LEU A 43 -4.91 0.83 -16.79
N TYR A 44 -3.62 0.82 -16.41
CA TYR A 44 -2.62 0.14 -17.21
C TYR A 44 -2.83 -1.39 -17.18
N VAL A 45 -3.10 -2.00 -16.02
CA VAL A 45 -3.42 -3.44 -15.91
C VAL A 45 -4.67 -3.78 -16.71
N GLU A 46 -5.74 -2.97 -16.59
CA GLU A 46 -6.95 -3.15 -17.39
C GLU A 46 -6.67 -3.11 -18.90
N SER A 47 -5.83 -2.16 -19.34
CA SER A 47 -5.46 -2.04 -20.76
C SER A 47 -4.71 -3.27 -21.31
N GLN A 48 -4.10 -4.07 -20.43
CA GLN A 48 -3.48 -5.36 -20.77
C GLN A 48 -4.50 -6.52 -20.78
N GLY A 49 -5.78 -6.25 -20.55
CA GLY A 49 -6.87 -7.23 -20.56
C GLY A 49 -7.07 -8.00 -19.25
N ALA A 50 -6.37 -7.64 -18.18
CA ALA A 50 -6.51 -8.30 -16.89
C ALA A 50 -7.64 -7.71 -16.04
N PHE A 51 -8.21 -8.54 -15.16
CA PHE A 51 -9.20 -8.12 -14.17
C PHE A 51 -8.51 -7.49 -12.97
N VAL A 52 -8.90 -6.27 -12.65
CA VAL A 52 -8.34 -5.46 -11.56
C VAL A 52 -9.30 -5.40 -10.40
N ILE A 53 -8.78 -5.56 -9.21
CA ILE A 53 -9.47 -5.31 -7.95
C ILE A 53 -8.63 -4.32 -7.14
N SER A 54 -9.23 -3.19 -6.77
CA SER A 54 -8.66 -2.23 -5.82
C SER A 54 -9.70 -1.91 -4.77
N TYR A 55 -9.30 -1.74 -3.53
CA TYR A 55 -10.25 -1.51 -2.43
C TYR A 55 -9.68 -0.53 -1.41
N SER A 56 -10.57 0.14 -0.69
CA SER A 56 -10.20 0.93 0.48
C SER A 56 -10.06 -0.03 1.67
N ARG A 57 -8.87 -0.09 2.29
CA ARG A 57 -8.68 -0.90 3.51
C ARG A 57 -9.63 -0.46 4.62
N ALA A 58 -9.82 -1.33 5.62
CA ALA A 58 -10.70 -1.07 6.75
C ALA A 58 -10.43 0.31 7.40
N GLY A 59 -11.48 1.12 7.52
CA GLY A 59 -11.45 2.46 8.09
C GLY A 59 -11.17 3.60 7.10
N TYR A 60 -10.85 3.29 5.84
CA TYR A 60 -10.69 4.27 4.76
C TYR A 60 -11.93 4.36 3.89
N GLY A 61 -12.23 5.57 3.39
CA GLY A 61 -13.39 5.80 2.53
C GLY A 61 -14.67 5.27 3.17
N ASP A 62 -15.45 4.52 2.41
CA ASP A 62 -16.69 3.90 2.88
C ASP A 62 -16.50 2.49 3.49
N SER A 63 -15.25 2.04 3.64
CA SER A 63 -14.95 0.76 4.31
C SER A 63 -15.10 0.87 5.82
N SER A 64 -15.81 -0.08 6.43
CA SER A 64 -15.98 -0.15 7.89
C SER A 64 -14.63 -0.27 8.61
N ARG A 65 -14.47 0.45 9.71
CA ARG A 65 -13.28 0.35 10.57
C ARG A 65 -13.10 -1.07 11.14
N ASN A 66 -11.86 -1.51 11.28
CA ASN A 66 -11.44 -2.71 12.00
C ASN A 66 -10.42 -2.30 13.07
N LYS A 67 -10.94 -1.74 14.18
CA LYS A 67 -10.13 -1.17 15.26
C LYS A 67 -9.17 -2.21 15.85
N GLY A 68 -7.91 -1.81 16.03
CA GLY A 68 -6.88 -2.64 16.67
C GLY A 68 -6.31 -3.77 15.79
N ARG A 69 -6.64 -3.78 14.50
CA ARG A 69 -6.10 -4.74 13.54
C ARG A 69 -4.57 -4.75 13.52
N THR A 70 -4.04 -5.88 13.11
CA THR A 70 -2.65 -6.04 12.67
C THR A 70 -2.61 -6.14 11.14
N VAL A 71 -1.42 -6.18 10.55
CA VAL A 71 -1.27 -6.31 9.10
C VAL A 71 -1.93 -7.59 8.58
N ILE A 72 -1.75 -8.73 9.27
CA ILE A 72 -2.32 -10.02 8.86
C ILE A 72 -3.86 -10.03 8.85
N ASP A 73 -4.53 -9.21 9.65
CA ASP A 73 -6.00 -9.18 9.68
C ASP A 73 -6.61 -8.75 8.34
N ASN A 74 -5.86 -8.04 7.50
CA ASN A 74 -6.26 -7.67 6.15
C ASN A 74 -6.52 -8.88 5.24
N VAL A 75 -5.89 -10.01 5.49
CA VAL A 75 -6.07 -11.26 4.72
C VAL A 75 -7.53 -11.73 4.75
N LYS A 76 -8.25 -11.50 5.86
CA LYS A 76 -9.69 -11.82 5.96
C LYS A 76 -10.53 -10.93 5.03
N ASP A 77 -10.15 -9.68 4.89
CA ASP A 77 -10.82 -8.73 4.00
C ASP A 77 -10.58 -9.13 2.52
N VAL A 78 -9.34 -9.47 2.17
CA VAL A 78 -9.00 -10.00 0.84
C VAL A 78 -9.73 -11.32 0.56
N GLN A 79 -9.79 -12.24 1.53
CA GLN A 79 -10.54 -13.50 1.36
C GLN A 79 -12.03 -13.26 1.10
N ALA A 80 -12.65 -12.27 1.74
CA ALA A 80 -14.03 -11.88 1.48
C ALA A 80 -14.22 -11.37 0.04
N ILE A 81 -13.26 -10.58 -0.47
CA ILE A 81 -13.23 -10.09 -1.86
C ILE A 81 -13.09 -11.26 -2.84
N LEU A 82 -12.13 -12.17 -2.59
CA LEU A 82 -11.91 -13.35 -3.43
C LEU A 82 -13.18 -14.22 -3.53
N ASN A 83 -13.82 -14.47 -2.40
CA ASN A 83 -15.05 -15.26 -2.34
C ASN A 83 -16.20 -14.59 -3.09
N HIS A 84 -16.33 -13.26 -2.97
CA HIS A 84 -17.39 -12.49 -3.63
C HIS A 84 -17.32 -12.55 -5.15
N PHE A 85 -16.11 -12.44 -5.71
CA PHE A 85 -15.90 -12.47 -7.16
C PHE A 85 -15.57 -13.85 -7.73
N GLY A 86 -15.40 -14.88 -6.88
CA GLY A 86 -15.04 -16.23 -7.31
C GLY A 86 -13.61 -16.31 -7.85
N ILE A 87 -12.66 -15.56 -7.26
CA ILE A 87 -11.27 -15.51 -7.69
C ILE A 87 -10.56 -16.79 -7.24
N GLU A 88 -9.95 -17.50 -8.18
CA GLU A 88 -9.20 -18.74 -7.94
C GLU A 88 -7.69 -18.50 -7.85
N LYS A 89 -7.18 -17.46 -8.56
CA LYS A 89 -5.78 -17.04 -8.52
C LYS A 89 -5.67 -15.52 -8.53
N PHE A 90 -4.69 -14.98 -7.82
CA PHE A 90 -4.40 -13.56 -7.89
C PHE A 90 -2.93 -13.26 -7.63
N VAL A 91 -2.49 -12.10 -8.13
CA VAL A 91 -1.24 -11.44 -7.75
C VAL A 91 -1.59 -10.20 -6.96
N SER A 92 -0.94 -9.99 -5.82
CA SER A 92 -1.09 -8.76 -5.05
C SER A 92 0.03 -7.78 -5.37
N ILE A 93 -0.33 -6.51 -5.53
CA ILE A 93 0.61 -5.40 -5.68
C ILE A 93 0.33 -4.41 -4.55
N GLY A 94 1.34 -4.09 -3.75
CA GLY A 94 1.22 -3.12 -2.66
C GLY A 94 2.28 -2.05 -2.74
N GLN A 95 1.88 -0.78 -2.64
CA GLN A 95 2.79 0.35 -2.63
C GLN A 95 2.87 0.96 -1.23
N SER A 96 4.11 1.32 -0.79
CA SER A 96 4.31 2.01 0.48
C SER A 96 3.68 1.24 1.65
N GLY A 97 2.79 1.86 2.44
CA GLY A 97 1.98 1.18 3.47
C GLY A 97 1.13 0.01 2.96
N GLY A 98 0.92 -0.13 1.65
CA GLY A 98 0.31 -1.32 1.03
C GLY A 98 1.26 -2.51 0.93
N GLY A 99 2.57 -2.28 1.02
CA GLY A 99 3.59 -3.33 0.92
C GLY A 99 3.44 -4.44 1.96
N PRO A 100 3.38 -4.16 3.27
CA PRO A 100 3.12 -5.17 4.29
C PRO A 100 1.85 -5.99 4.04
N HIS A 101 0.78 -5.34 3.55
CA HIS A 101 -0.49 -6.01 3.28
C HIS A 101 -0.41 -6.95 2.07
N CYS A 102 0.28 -6.57 0.99
CA CYS A 102 0.49 -7.49 -0.14
C CYS A 102 1.38 -8.69 0.23
N LEU A 103 2.35 -8.50 1.13
CA LEU A 103 3.17 -9.60 1.67
C LEU A 103 2.32 -10.55 2.54
N ALA A 104 1.39 -10.01 3.33
CA ALA A 104 0.44 -10.83 4.10
C ALA A 104 -0.42 -11.71 3.18
N ASP A 105 -0.82 -11.21 2.01
CA ASP A 105 -1.59 -11.97 1.02
C ASP A 105 -0.86 -13.22 0.51
N ALA A 106 0.48 -13.25 0.57
CA ALA A 106 1.27 -14.43 0.21
C ALA A 106 1.00 -15.64 1.13
N THR A 107 0.30 -15.45 2.24
CA THR A 107 -0.20 -16.53 3.11
C THR A 107 -1.46 -17.21 2.55
N LEU A 108 -2.18 -16.56 1.64
CA LEU A 108 -3.38 -17.11 1.01
C LEU A 108 -3.02 -18.14 -0.07
N PRO A 109 -3.72 -19.29 -0.13
CA PRO A 109 -3.44 -20.33 -1.12
C PRO A 109 -3.65 -19.86 -2.56
N GLN A 110 -4.60 -18.96 -2.81
CA GLN A 110 -4.91 -18.41 -4.13
C GLN A 110 -3.86 -17.41 -4.65
N ASN A 111 -3.03 -16.81 -3.74
CA ASN A 111 -1.98 -15.91 -4.15
C ASN A 111 -0.91 -16.63 -4.98
N GLN A 112 -0.52 -16.07 -6.12
CA GLN A 112 0.53 -16.60 -6.99
C GLN A 112 1.86 -15.88 -6.77
N ALA A 113 1.83 -14.60 -6.49
CA ALA A 113 2.99 -13.79 -6.16
C ALA A 113 2.56 -12.51 -5.41
N ALA A 114 3.48 -11.93 -4.63
CA ALA A 114 3.34 -10.62 -4.04
C ALA A 114 4.40 -9.66 -4.60
N ILE A 115 3.96 -8.49 -5.05
CA ILE A 115 4.83 -7.43 -5.57
C ILE A 115 4.75 -6.22 -4.64
N CYS A 116 5.81 -6.02 -3.89
CA CYS A 116 5.95 -4.94 -2.91
C CYS A 116 6.75 -3.79 -3.53
N VAL A 117 6.12 -2.64 -3.72
CA VAL A 117 6.72 -1.45 -4.32
C VAL A 117 6.96 -0.40 -3.25
N ALA A 118 8.22 -0.05 -3.00
CA ALA A 118 8.61 0.93 -1.97
C ALA A 118 7.97 0.64 -0.59
N GLY A 119 7.89 -0.65 -0.21
CA GLY A 119 7.18 -1.07 0.98
C GLY A 119 8.00 -1.01 2.26
N LEU A 120 7.30 -0.86 3.37
CA LEU A 120 7.87 -0.83 4.72
C LEU A 120 8.47 -2.20 5.10
N GLY A 121 9.55 -2.20 5.89
CA GLY A 121 9.96 -3.34 6.71
C GLY A 121 9.23 -3.33 8.05
N GLU A 122 9.25 -4.45 8.76
CA GLU A 122 8.60 -4.59 10.08
C GLU A 122 9.36 -3.83 11.16
N PHE A 123 8.62 -3.05 11.94
CA PHE A 123 9.19 -2.32 13.06
C PHE A 123 9.55 -3.24 14.22
N GLY A 124 10.69 -2.98 14.85
CA GLY A 124 11.14 -3.68 16.06
C GLY A 124 12.06 -4.88 15.81
N ASP A 125 12.43 -5.16 14.55
CA ASP A 125 13.49 -6.13 14.24
C ASP A 125 14.88 -5.47 14.38
N ASP A 126 15.81 -6.10 15.11
CA ASP A 126 17.13 -5.57 15.42
C ASP A 126 18.01 -5.37 14.17
N ASP A 127 17.74 -6.09 13.08
CA ASP A 127 18.49 -5.99 11.82
C ASP A 127 18.02 -4.83 10.93
N LEU A 128 16.96 -4.09 11.32
CA LEU A 128 16.42 -2.94 10.60
C LEU A 128 16.48 -1.67 11.44
N ASN A 129 17.35 -0.73 11.06
CA ASN A 129 17.23 0.62 11.58
C ASN A 129 16.06 1.32 10.88
N PHE A 130 14.84 1.12 11.43
CA PHE A 130 13.57 1.48 10.81
C PHE A 130 13.46 2.97 10.44
N PHE A 131 14.12 3.85 11.19
CA PHE A 131 14.03 5.30 11.02
C PHE A 131 15.17 5.91 10.20
N GLU A 132 16.23 5.16 9.94
CA GLU A 132 17.41 5.68 9.23
C GLU A 132 17.08 6.11 7.81
N GLY A 133 17.34 7.38 7.50
CA GLY A 133 17.14 7.98 6.17
C GLY A 133 15.70 8.42 5.87
N ARG A 134 14.76 8.33 6.82
CA ARG A 134 13.40 8.86 6.67
C ARG A 134 13.35 10.38 6.87
N GLY A 135 12.42 11.02 6.18
CA GLY A 135 12.10 12.43 6.40
C GLY A 135 11.54 12.71 7.80
N GLU A 136 11.73 13.95 8.27
CA GLU A 136 11.36 14.37 9.63
C GLU A 136 9.85 14.22 9.90
N GLU A 137 9.01 14.50 8.91
CA GLU A 137 7.56 14.36 9.00
C GLU A 137 7.14 12.93 9.34
N ASN A 138 7.78 11.94 8.70
CA ASN A 138 7.52 10.52 8.98
C ASN A 138 7.99 10.10 10.37
N LEU A 139 9.05 10.74 10.91
CA LEU A 139 9.52 10.46 12.27
C LEU A 139 8.51 10.93 13.31
N VAL A 140 7.91 12.11 13.09
CA VAL A 140 6.89 12.68 13.99
C VAL A 140 5.62 11.83 13.98
N GLU A 141 5.11 11.50 12.79
CA GLU A 141 3.93 10.66 12.59
C GLU A 141 4.09 9.29 13.26
N PHE A 142 5.18 8.59 12.96
CA PHE A 142 5.43 7.27 13.52
C PHE A 142 5.72 7.32 15.03
N GLY A 143 6.31 8.42 15.52
CA GLY A 143 6.48 8.69 16.94
C GLY A 143 5.14 8.75 17.69
N ALA A 144 4.12 9.39 17.09
CA ALA A 144 2.77 9.40 17.62
C ALA A 144 2.14 8.00 17.63
N ALA A 145 2.33 7.21 16.57
CA ALA A 145 1.86 5.82 16.52
C ALA A 145 2.50 4.93 17.60
N LEU A 146 3.78 5.09 17.86
CA LEU A 146 4.49 4.37 18.93
C LEU A 146 4.03 4.77 20.33
N ALA A 147 3.60 6.03 20.51
CA ALA A 147 3.02 6.50 21.76
C ALA A 147 1.58 5.98 21.97
N GLY A 148 0.95 5.44 20.94
CA GLY A 148 -0.35 4.77 20.99
C GLY A 148 -1.52 5.57 20.41
N GLU A 149 -2.73 4.97 20.47
CA GLU A 149 -3.91 5.48 19.77
C GLU A 149 -4.26 6.93 20.14
N ILE A 150 -4.19 7.30 21.41
CA ILE A 150 -4.53 8.66 21.86
C ILE A 150 -3.59 9.69 21.23
N ALA A 151 -2.28 9.46 21.27
CA ALA A 151 -1.30 10.36 20.67
C ALA A 151 -1.45 10.44 19.13
N MET A 152 -1.79 9.31 18.51
CA MET A 152 -2.05 9.29 17.06
C MET A 152 -3.33 10.05 16.70
N GLU A 153 -4.40 9.95 17.48
CA GLU A 153 -5.62 10.75 17.30
C GLU A 153 -5.37 12.26 17.51
N GLU A 154 -4.54 12.65 18.49
CA GLU A 154 -4.12 14.03 18.69
C GLU A 154 -3.36 14.54 17.46
N TRP A 155 -2.40 13.79 16.96
CA TRP A 155 -1.66 14.11 15.73
C TRP A 155 -2.60 14.24 14.52
N MET A 156 -3.56 13.32 14.35
CA MET A 156 -4.55 13.38 13.28
C MET A 156 -5.45 14.60 13.33
N ASN A 157 -5.86 15.05 14.52
CA ASN A 157 -6.68 16.24 14.68
C ASN A 157 -5.96 17.50 14.18
N GLU A 158 -4.63 17.54 14.25
CA GLU A 158 -3.81 18.65 13.77
C GLU A 158 -3.53 18.56 12.25
N HIS A 159 -3.32 17.34 11.71
CA HIS A 159 -2.74 17.13 10.39
C HIS A 159 -3.71 16.65 9.30
N SER A 160 -4.84 16.02 9.67
CA SER A 160 -5.74 15.42 8.68
C SER A 160 -6.63 16.40 7.92
N ALA A 161 -7.07 17.48 8.59
CA ALA A 161 -8.05 18.43 8.03
C ALA A 161 -7.58 19.11 6.72
N PRO A 162 -6.33 19.58 6.58
CA PRO A 162 -5.83 20.14 5.32
C PRO A 162 -5.84 19.11 4.18
N LEU A 163 -5.59 17.84 4.50
CA LEU A 163 -5.50 16.75 3.52
C LEU A 163 -6.87 16.27 3.05
N ALA A 164 -7.93 16.45 3.84
CA ALA A 164 -9.28 16.05 3.47
C ALA A 164 -9.83 16.79 2.23
N ASN A 165 -9.25 17.94 1.88
CA ASN A 165 -9.62 18.73 0.71
C ASN A 165 -8.43 19.05 -0.21
N VAL A 166 -7.31 18.34 -0.07
CA VAL A 166 -6.08 18.60 -0.79
C VAL A 166 -6.27 18.45 -2.31
N THR A 167 -5.75 19.41 -3.07
CA THR A 167 -5.70 19.34 -4.54
C THR A 167 -4.37 18.72 -5.01
N GLY A 168 -4.28 18.37 -6.30
CA GLY A 168 -3.03 17.88 -6.89
C GLY A 168 -1.85 18.85 -6.71
N THR A 169 -2.08 20.15 -6.84
CA THR A 169 -1.03 21.14 -6.59
C THR A 169 -0.61 21.19 -5.12
N GLN A 170 -1.57 21.16 -4.21
CA GLN A 170 -1.30 21.21 -2.76
C GLN A 170 -0.63 19.93 -2.24
N ILE A 171 -0.92 18.75 -2.82
CA ILE A 171 -0.26 17.50 -2.39
C ILE A 171 1.25 17.55 -2.66
N ILE A 172 1.68 18.22 -3.73
CA ILE A 172 3.10 18.42 -4.04
C ILE A 172 3.77 19.29 -2.96
N GLU A 173 3.08 20.33 -2.52
CA GLU A 173 3.58 21.24 -1.46
C GLU A 173 3.64 20.51 -0.11
N VAL A 174 2.61 19.76 0.25
CA VAL A 174 2.52 18.98 1.50
C VAL A 174 3.63 17.94 1.58
N LEU A 175 3.92 17.24 0.49
CA LEU A 175 4.97 16.23 0.44
C LEU A 175 6.39 16.81 0.32
N GLY A 176 6.50 18.10 0.11
CA GLY A 176 7.70 18.88 -0.24
C GLY A 176 9.04 18.34 0.23
N GLY A 177 9.25 18.19 1.55
CA GLY A 177 10.49 17.68 2.15
C GLY A 177 10.76 16.20 1.91
N LEU A 178 9.71 15.41 1.68
CA LEU A 178 9.76 13.96 1.48
C LEU A 178 10.08 13.57 0.03
N LEU A 179 9.97 14.53 -0.93
CA LEU A 179 10.15 14.27 -2.35
C LEU A 179 11.59 14.52 -2.79
N GLY A 180 12.24 13.47 -3.28
CA GLY A 180 13.50 13.57 -4.03
C GLY A 180 13.32 14.23 -5.42
N ALA A 181 14.42 14.43 -6.14
CA ALA A 181 14.39 15.05 -7.47
C ALA A 181 13.54 14.23 -8.48
N ALA A 182 13.72 12.91 -8.49
CA ALA A 182 12.98 12.02 -9.37
C ALA A 182 11.48 12.01 -9.06
N ASP A 183 11.10 12.05 -7.77
CA ASP A 183 9.70 12.11 -7.36
C ASP A 183 9.03 13.40 -7.81
N LYS A 184 9.72 14.54 -7.67
CA LYS A 184 9.22 15.86 -8.14
C LYS A 184 9.01 15.89 -9.65
N GLU A 185 9.89 15.25 -10.42
CA GLU A 185 9.76 15.12 -11.87
C GLU A 185 8.62 14.18 -12.26
N ALA A 186 8.47 13.07 -11.54
CA ALA A 186 7.42 12.08 -11.78
C ALA A 186 6.02 12.61 -11.42
N LEU A 187 5.91 13.56 -10.51
CA LEU A 187 4.64 14.07 -10.00
C LEU A 187 4.07 15.14 -10.94
N ASP A 188 3.71 14.74 -12.18
CA ASP A 188 2.95 15.61 -13.08
C ASP A 188 1.52 15.88 -12.56
N ALA A 189 0.83 16.83 -13.18
CA ALA A 189 -0.50 17.28 -12.73
C ALA A 189 -1.53 16.13 -12.65
N GLU A 190 -1.46 15.17 -13.55
CA GLU A 190 -2.36 14.02 -13.57
C GLU A 190 -2.06 13.06 -12.40
N THR A 191 -0.81 12.71 -12.21
CA THR A 191 -0.35 11.84 -11.12
C THR A 191 -0.63 12.47 -9.76
N ALA A 192 -0.36 13.77 -9.62
CA ALA A 192 -0.65 14.53 -8.40
C ALA A 192 -2.15 14.56 -8.08
N GLU A 193 -3.02 14.71 -9.09
CA GLU A 193 -4.46 14.70 -8.88
C GLU A 193 -4.99 13.30 -8.53
N TYR A 194 -4.48 12.23 -9.14
CA TYR A 194 -4.82 10.85 -8.71
C TYR A 194 -4.45 10.59 -7.24
N MET A 195 -3.29 11.06 -6.83
CA MET A 195 -2.84 10.95 -5.45
C MET A 195 -3.73 11.75 -4.50
N ALA A 196 -3.98 13.02 -4.83
CA ALA A 196 -4.86 13.90 -4.05
C ALA A 196 -6.29 13.33 -3.94
N ALA A 197 -6.84 12.81 -5.04
CA ALA A 197 -8.16 12.16 -5.05
C ALA A 197 -8.19 10.92 -4.16
N GLY A 198 -7.10 10.16 -4.12
CA GLY A 198 -6.93 9.01 -3.23
C GLY A 198 -6.97 9.41 -1.76
N VAL A 199 -6.21 10.44 -1.39
CA VAL A 199 -6.13 10.98 -0.02
C VAL A 199 -7.46 11.61 0.42
N ARG A 200 -8.07 12.47 -0.43
CA ARG A 200 -9.39 13.06 -0.14
C ARG A 200 -10.44 11.98 0.13
N HIS A 201 -10.45 10.93 -0.68
CA HIS A 201 -11.40 9.84 -0.50
C HIS A 201 -11.10 9.01 0.76
N ALA A 202 -9.82 8.78 1.05
CA ALA A 202 -9.38 8.09 2.25
C ALA A 202 -9.91 8.76 3.54
N LEU A 203 -9.93 10.10 3.55
CA LEU A 203 -10.31 10.93 4.70
C LEU A 203 -11.77 11.43 4.63
N ALA A 204 -12.56 11.04 3.63
CA ALA A 204 -13.91 11.57 3.41
C ALA A 204 -14.88 11.27 4.55
N VAL A 205 -14.74 10.15 5.24
CA VAL A 205 -15.60 9.73 6.35
C VAL A 205 -14.91 9.93 7.69
N SER A 206 -13.65 9.49 7.80
CA SER A 206 -12.85 9.61 9.01
C SER A 206 -11.36 9.41 8.71
N TYR A 207 -10.50 9.73 9.66
CA TYR A 207 -9.07 9.44 9.60
C TYR A 207 -8.67 8.08 10.21
N TYR A 208 -9.62 7.31 10.70
CA TYR A 208 -9.32 6.09 11.46
C TYR A 208 -8.66 4.99 10.65
N GLY A 209 -8.81 4.95 9.34
CA GLY A 209 -8.06 4.04 8.49
C GLY A 209 -6.55 4.28 8.60
N TRP A 210 -6.13 5.55 8.64
CA TRP A 210 -4.74 5.97 8.81
C TRP A 210 -4.23 5.66 10.22
N VAL A 211 -4.97 6.04 11.26
CA VAL A 211 -4.64 5.66 12.66
C VAL A 211 -4.40 4.15 12.80
N ASP A 212 -5.32 3.33 12.28
CA ASP A 212 -5.23 1.88 12.42
C ASP A 212 -4.10 1.26 11.58
N ASP A 213 -3.73 1.85 10.43
CA ASP A 213 -2.55 1.43 9.64
C ASP A 213 -1.26 1.70 10.42
N ASP A 214 -1.05 2.92 10.91
CA ASP A 214 0.18 3.29 11.60
C ASP A 214 0.36 2.51 12.91
N LEU A 215 -0.74 2.32 13.66
CA LEU A 215 -0.72 1.45 14.85
C LEU A 215 -0.44 -0.02 14.49
N ALA A 216 -0.84 -0.48 13.29
CA ALA A 216 -0.54 -1.83 12.83
C ALA A 216 0.93 -1.97 12.40
N PHE A 217 1.52 -0.92 11.82
CA PHE A 217 2.94 -0.90 11.44
C PHE A 217 3.88 -0.75 12.64
N ALA A 218 3.41 -0.11 13.73
CA ALA A 218 4.17 0.10 14.97
C ALA A 218 4.26 -1.15 15.87
N LYS A 219 3.77 -2.31 15.43
CA LYS A 219 3.78 -3.58 16.16
C LYS A 219 4.03 -4.77 15.21
N PRO A 220 4.29 -5.98 15.72
CA PRO A 220 4.45 -7.17 14.88
C PRO A 220 3.27 -7.36 13.93
N TRP A 221 3.58 -7.69 12.67
CA TRP A 221 2.57 -7.79 11.59
C TRP A 221 1.62 -8.98 11.75
N GLY A 222 1.98 -9.97 12.59
CA GLY A 222 1.16 -11.14 12.90
C GLY A 222 1.36 -12.33 11.96
N PHE A 223 2.39 -12.31 11.12
CA PHE A 223 2.83 -13.46 10.31
C PHE A 223 4.36 -13.47 10.17
N ASP A 224 4.92 -14.62 9.83
CA ASP A 224 6.34 -14.82 9.66
C ASP A 224 6.73 -14.62 8.19
N LEU A 225 7.57 -13.63 7.90
CA LEU A 225 8.12 -13.38 6.56
C LEU A 225 8.94 -14.56 6.04
N GLY A 226 9.64 -15.27 6.93
CA GLY A 226 10.42 -16.47 6.58
C GLY A 226 9.57 -17.66 6.15
N ALA A 227 8.29 -17.69 6.55
CA ALA A 227 7.34 -18.71 6.15
C ALA A 227 6.72 -18.47 4.76
N ILE A 228 6.92 -17.31 4.14
CA ILE A 228 6.43 -17.02 2.79
C ILE A 228 7.13 -17.95 1.80
N ASN A 229 6.35 -18.82 1.17
CA ASN A 229 6.84 -19.79 0.18
C ASN A 229 6.44 -19.44 -1.28
N LYS A 230 5.75 -18.34 -1.49
CA LYS A 230 5.37 -17.79 -2.79
C LYS A 230 6.48 -16.88 -3.35
N PRO A 231 6.55 -16.67 -4.67
CA PRO A 231 7.39 -15.64 -5.26
C PRO A 231 7.07 -14.26 -4.69
N VAL A 232 8.11 -13.50 -4.36
CA VAL A 232 7.97 -12.10 -3.92
C VAL A 232 8.91 -11.23 -4.74
N GLU A 233 8.39 -10.13 -5.25
CA GLU A 233 9.23 -9.09 -5.85
C GLU A 233 9.20 -7.85 -4.97
N LEU A 234 10.40 -7.34 -4.71
CA LEU A 234 10.63 -6.15 -3.90
C LEU A 234 11.22 -5.09 -4.83
N TRP A 235 10.41 -4.10 -5.18
CA TRP A 235 10.82 -2.97 -6.00
C TRP A 235 11.09 -1.77 -5.10
N GLN A 236 12.32 -1.22 -5.18
CA GLN A 236 12.76 -0.17 -4.26
C GLN A 236 13.55 0.91 -5.01
N GLY A 237 13.20 2.17 -4.76
CA GLY A 237 13.97 3.31 -5.22
C GLY A 237 15.27 3.48 -4.42
N GLY A 238 16.37 3.77 -5.11
CA GLY A 238 17.66 4.01 -4.47
C GLY A 238 17.69 5.32 -3.69
N ASP A 239 16.87 6.30 -4.11
CA ASP A 239 16.81 7.68 -3.57
C ASP A 239 15.49 7.94 -2.83
N ASP A 240 14.82 6.87 -2.37
CA ASP A 240 13.56 6.95 -1.61
C ASP A 240 13.81 7.49 -0.20
N SER A 241 13.22 8.68 0.11
CA SER A 241 13.32 9.33 1.42
C SER A 241 12.09 9.08 2.31
N MET A 242 11.00 8.51 1.77
CA MET A 242 9.82 8.14 2.55
C MET A 242 9.99 6.77 3.17
N VAL A 243 10.41 5.79 2.35
CA VAL A 243 10.75 4.43 2.77
C VAL A 243 12.14 4.10 2.22
N PRO A 244 13.21 4.36 2.98
CA PRO A 244 14.57 4.16 2.53
C PRO A 244 14.85 2.74 2.05
N HIS A 245 15.76 2.60 1.12
CA HIS A 245 16.09 1.32 0.47
C HIS A 245 16.58 0.23 1.44
N SER A 246 16.96 0.59 2.67
CA SER A 246 17.26 -0.35 3.75
C SER A 246 16.07 -1.28 4.06
N HIS A 247 14.83 -0.78 3.97
CA HIS A 247 13.62 -1.59 4.16
C HIS A 247 13.50 -2.69 3.10
N GLY A 248 13.67 -2.37 1.82
CA GLY A 248 13.64 -3.36 0.75
C GLY A 248 14.75 -4.41 0.87
N LYS A 249 15.96 -4.00 1.28
CA LYS A 249 17.08 -4.91 1.54
C LYS A 249 16.80 -5.83 2.73
N TRP A 250 16.23 -5.28 3.80
CA TRP A 250 15.83 -6.05 4.97
C TRP A 250 14.74 -7.07 4.62
N LEU A 251 13.68 -6.68 3.92
CA LEU A 251 12.64 -7.60 3.44
C LEU A 251 13.25 -8.73 2.59
N HIS A 252 14.19 -8.40 1.71
CA HIS A 252 14.90 -9.39 0.90
C HIS A 252 15.69 -10.39 1.74
N SER A 253 16.28 -9.95 2.84
CA SER A 253 17.02 -10.83 3.75
C SER A 253 16.12 -11.79 4.54
N LYS A 254 14.84 -11.42 4.76
CA LYS A 254 13.88 -12.22 5.53
C LYS A 254 13.02 -13.17 4.67
N ILE A 255 12.89 -12.91 3.37
CA ILE A 255 12.00 -13.67 2.47
C ILE A 255 12.84 -14.49 1.47
N ALA A 256 12.93 -15.78 1.69
CA ALA A 256 13.82 -16.67 0.92
C ALA A 256 13.53 -16.71 -0.60
N LYS A 257 12.26 -16.56 -1.01
CA LYS A 257 11.84 -16.55 -2.42
C LYS A 257 11.65 -15.15 -2.99
N SER A 258 12.30 -14.15 -2.42
CA SER A 258 12.21 -12.79 -2.93
C SER A 258 13.28 -12.47 -3.99
N LYS A 259 12.95 -11.54 -4.88
CA LYS A 259 13.87 -10.85 -5.78
C LYS A 259 13.84 -9.36 -5.45
N LEU A 260 15.00 -8.75 -5.27
CA LEU A 260 15.11 -7.31 -5.02
C LEU A 260 15.50 -6.59 -6.31
N PHE A 261 14.66 -5.65 -6.72
CA PHE A 261 14.89 -4.68 -7.79
C PHE A 261 15.17 -3.32 -7.16
N LEU A 262 16.44 -3.06 -6.85
CA LEU A 262 16.89 -1.77 -6.34
C LEU A 262 17.24 -0.87 -7.54
N ILE A 263 16.46 0.18 -7.76
CA ILE A 263 16.56 1.04 -8.94
C ILE A 263 17.24 2.35 -8.57
N PRO A 264 18.51 2.56 -8.97
CA PRO A 264 19.20 3.82 -8.70
C PRO A 264 18.50 5.00 -9.37
N GLY A 265 18.47 6.15 -8.68
CA GLY A 265 17.87 7.37 -9.21
C GLY A 265 16.36 7.46 -9.09
N GLU A 266 15.66 6.37 -8.71
CA GLU A 266 14.23 6.41 -8.43
C GLU A 266 13.97 6.70 -6.95
N GLY A 267 12.92 7.48 -6.69
CA GLY A 267 12.40 7.76 -5.36
C GLY A 267 11.18 6.90 -5.03
N HIS A 268 10.34 7.39 -4.13
CA HIS A 268 9.15 6.69 -3.62
C HIS A 268 8.01 6.61 -4.64
N LEU A 269 7.74 7.71 -5.32
CA LEU A 269 6.63 7.86 -6.27
C LEU A 269 7.06 7.58 -7.70
N SER A 270 8.26 8.06 -8.06
CA SER A 270 8.82 7.91 -9.40
C SER A 270 8.99 6.44 -9.79
N LEU A 271 9.39 5.60 -8.86
CA LEU A 271 9.55 4.15 -9.06
C LEU A 271 8.27 3.52 -9.63
N GLY A 272 7.14 3.70 -8.97
CA GLY A 272 5.87 3.12 -9.40
C GLY A 272 5.40 3.65 -10.75
N LYS A 273 5.69 4.91 -11.07
CA LYS A 273 5.35 5.53 -12.36
C LYS A 273 6.27 5.06 -13.49
N ASN A 274 7.58 5.18 -13.29
CA ASN A 274 8.58 4.94 -14.33
C ASN A 274 8.77 3.44 -14.63
N LYS A 275 8.56 2.57 -13.62
CA LYS A 275 8.66 1.12 -13.73
C LYS A 275 7.32 0.41 -13.88
N ARG A 276 6.22 1.17 -14.02
CA ARG A 276 4.86 0.62 -14.12
C ARG A 276 4.74 -0.54 -15.12
N ALA A 277 5.22 -0.35 -16.34
CA ALA A 277 5.10 -1.36 -17.39
C ALA A 277 5.84 -2.66 -17.04
N GLU A 278 7.04 -2.53 -16.46
CA GLU A 278 7.87 -3.67 -16.05
C GLU A 278 7.24 -4.42 -14.87
N ILE A 279 6.82 -3.70 -13.82
CA ILE A 279 6.13 -4.25 -12.65
C ILE A 279 4.86 -5.00 -13.07
N ILE A 280 4.04 -4.41 -13.94
CA ILE A 280 2.79 -5.03 -14.39
C ILE A 280 3.04 -6.23 -15.31
N SER A 281 4.04 -6.18 -16.19
CA SER A 281 4.42 -7.35 -16.99
C SER A 281 4.75 -8.54 -16.10
N HIS A 282 5.58 -8.34 -15.05
CA HIS A 282 5.91 -9.40 -14.10
C HIS A 282 4.67 -9.90 -13.34
N ALA A 283 3.77 -8.99 -12.93
CA ALA A 283 2.52 -9.40 -12.26
C ALA A 283 1.67 -10.34 -13.15
N LEU A 284 1.54 -10.01 -14.43
CA LEU A 284 0.76 -10.80 -15.38
C LEU A 284 1.43 -12.14 -15.71
N ASP A 285 2.76 -12.20 -15.75
CA ASP A 285 3.50 -13.45 -15.95
C ASP A 285 3.24 -14.48 -14.84
N TYR A 286 2.97 -14.04 -13.60
CA TYR A 286 2.61 -14.94 -12.50
C TYR A 286 1.17 -15.45 -12.56
N LEU A 287 0.28 -14.85 -13.36
CA LEU A 287 -1.09 -15.34 -13.57
C LEU A 287 -1.17 -16.37 -14.71
N ASN A 288 -0.22 -16.34 -15.64
CA ASN A 288 -0.15 -17.28 -16.78
C ASN A 288 0.57 -18.57 -16.37
#